data_894af38cb678d506e4f73d9d199f85d4
#
_entry.id   894af38cb678d506e4f73d9d199f85d4
#
_cell.length_a   1.000
_cell.length_b   1.000
_cell.length_c   1.000
_cell.angle_alpha   90.00
_cell.angle_beta   90.00
_cell.angle_gamma   90.00
#
_symmetry.space_group_name_H-M   'P 1'
#
loop_
_entity.id
_entity.type
_entity.pdbx_description
1 polymer ?
#
loop_
_entity_poly.entity_id
_entity_poly.type
_entity_poly.pdbx_seq_one_letter_code
_entity_poly.pdbx_strand_id
1 'polypeptide(L)'
;LAMFYANLVSIARLERNPTVKTEIKQKNFGEGVPSGFVFYPISQAADITAFKATTVPVGEDQLPMIELTREVARSFNQTYNKEVLVEPEAMLPPEGISRRLPGIDGMDAKMSKSLNNGIYLADSADVVKQKVMQMYTDPGHIRVEDPGKVDGNVVFVYLDVFAKDTQKVSELKEHYKRGGLGDVAVKQYLIEVLEEVLEPI
;
A
#
# COMPACT_ATOMS: atom_id res chain seq x y z
N LEU A 1 -22.89 -1.55 -15.94
CA LEU A 1 -21.87 -0.61 -16.44
C LEU A 1 -20.71 -1.34 -17.11
N ALA A 2 -20.05 -2.32 -16.45
CA ALA A 2 -18.88 -3.00 -17.00
C ALA A 2 -19.09 -3.56 -18.42
N MET A 3 -20.23 -4.18 -18.71
CA MET A 3 -20.54 -4.69 -20.05
C MET A 3 -20.68 -3.59 -21.11
N PHE A 4 -21.18 -2.40 -20.73
CA PHE A 4 -21.16 -1.26 -21.65
C PHE A 4 -19.76 -0.77 -21.93
N TYR A 5 -18.91 -0.68 -20.88
CA TYR A 5 -17.53 -0.25 -21.00
C TYR A 5 -16.67 -1.20 -21.82
N ALA A 6 -16.97 -2.51 -21.78
CA ALA A 6 -16.30 -3.52 -22.60
C ALA A 6 -16.38 -3.24 -24.13
N ASN A 7 -17.39 -2.50 -24.56
CA ASN A 7 -17.50 -2.07 -25.95
C ASN A 7 -16.68 -0.82 -26.30
N LEU A 8 -16.14 -0.14 -25.28
CA LEU A 8 -15.38 1.10 -25.44
C LEU A 8 -13.87 0.91 -25.34
N VAL A 9 -13.43 -0.30 -24.88
CA VAL A 9 -12.00 -0.60 -24.65
C VAL A 9 -11.64 -1.90 -25.34
N SER A 10 -10.58 -1.87 -26.16
CA SER A 10 -10.09 -3.09 -26.81
C SER A 10 -9.30 -3.99 -25.85
N ILE A 11 -9.31 -5.30 -26.07
CA ILE A 11 -8.48 -6.28 -25.35
C ILE A 11 -6.99 -5.87 -25.38
N ALA A 12 -6.50 -5.46 -26.56
CA ALA A 12 -5.13 -5.00 -26.72
C ALA A 12 -4.79 -3.78 -25.86
N ARG A 13 -5.76 -2.89 -25.56
CA ARG A 13 -5.55 -1.76 -24.63
C ARG A 13 -5.46 -2.24 -23.19
N LEU A 14 -6.27 -3.21 -22.79
CA LEU A 14 -6.23 -3.81 -21.45
C LEU A 14 -4.90 -4.54 -21.21
N GLU A 15 -4.44 -5.35 -22.15
CA GLU A 15 -3.17 -6.09 -22.05
C GLU A 15 -1.94 -5.18 -22.04
N ARG A 16 -2.02 -3.98 -22.63
CA ARG A 16 -0.96 -2.98 -22.56
C ARG A 16 -0.91 -2.20 -21.25
N ASN A 17 -1.95 -2.29 -20.41
CA ASN A 17 -1.94 -1.63 -19.11
C ASN A 17 -0.77 -2.17 -18.26
N PRO A 18 0.13 -1.31 -17.72
CA PRO A 18 1.32 -1.75 -17.00
C PRO A 18 1.03 -2.68 -15.82
N THR A 19 -0.03 -2.40 -15.05
CA THR A 19 -0.43 -3.22 -13.90
C THR A 19 -0.88 -4.60 -14.36
N VAL A 20 -1.79 -4.69 -15.34
CA VAL A 20 -2.27 -5.95 -15.92
C VAL A 20 -1.10 -6.77 -16.47
N LYS A 21 -0.21 -6.13 -17.23
CA LYS A 21 0.97 -6.80 -17.82
C LYS A 21 1.90 -7.39 -16.77
N THR A 22 2.12 -6.66 -15.69
CA THR A 22 2.94 -7.12 -14.56
C THR A 22 2.30 -8.31 -13.86
N GLU A 23 1.00 -8.23 -13.57
CA GLU A 23 0.26 -9.29 -12.90
C GLU A 23 0.14 -10.57 -13.74
N ILE A 24 -0.06 -10.45 -15.07
CA ILE A 24 -0.05 -11.61 -15.98
C ILE A 24 1.27 -12.37 -15.86
N LYS A 25 2.41 -11.64 -15.84
CA LYS A 25 3.73 -12.26 -15.68
C LYS A 25 3.90 -12.94 -14.32
N GLN A 26 3.44 -12.28 -13.24
CA GLN A 26 3.59 -12.81 -11.88
C GLN A 26 2.74 -14.06 -11.64
N LYS A 27 1.54 -14.10 -12.19
CA LYS A 27 0.58 -15.21 -11.97
C LYS A 27 0.86 -16.45 -12.82
N ASN A 28 1.69 -16.34 -13.87
CA ASN A 28 2.08 -17.44 -14.74
C ASN A 28 0.91 -18.34 -15.17
N PHE A 29 -0.05 -17.78 -15.92
CA PHE A 29 -1.29 -18.46 -16.30
C PHE A 29 -1.12 -19.66 -17.28
N GLY A 30 0.09 -20.04 -17.65
CA GLY A 30 0.33 -21.16 -18.58
C GLY A 30 -0.14 -20.85 -20.00
N GLU A 31 -0.99 -21.71 -20.58
CA GLU A 31 -1.40 -21.64 -21.99
C GLU A 31 -2.36 -20.46 -22.31
N GLY A 32 -2.91 -19.77 -21.32
CA GLY A 32 -3.79 -18.65 -21.60
C GLY A 32 -4.23 -17.86 -20.39
N VAL A 33 -4.41 -16.55 -20.58
CA VAL A 33 -4.93 -15.65 -19.55
C VAL A 33 -6.45 -15.76 -19.52
N PRO A 34 -7.08 -16.06 -18.36
CA PRO A 34 -8.54 -16.09 -18.26
C PRO A 34 -9.17 -14.75 -18.67
N SER A 35 -10.26 -14.78 -19.43
CA SER A 35 -10.96 -13.57 -19.88
C SER A 35 -11.40 -12.68 -18.73
N GLY A 36 -11.87 -13.27 -17.63
CA GLY A 36 -12.24 -12.53 -16.42
C GLY A 36 -11.06 -11.77 -15.80
N PHE A 37 -9.84 -12.30 -15.92
CA PHE A 37 -8.65 -11.60 -15.48
C PHE A 37 -8.32 -10.39 -16.37
N VAL A 38 -8.44 -10.51 -17.69
CA VAL A 38 -8.25 -9.36 -18.60
C VAL A 38 -9.35 -8.32 -18.42
N PHE A 39 -10.53 -8.75 -17.99
CA PHE A 39 -11.72 -7.90 -17.85
C PHE A 39 -11.78 -7.10 -16.54
N TYR A 40 -11.05 -7.48 -15.49
CA TYR A 40 -11.18 -6.84 -14.17
C TYR A 40 -10.93 -5.32 -14.18
N PRO A 41 -10.05 -4.73 -15.02
CA PRO A 41 -9.87 -3.28 -15.04
C PRO A 41 -11.12 -2.52 -15.50
N ILE A 42 -11.92 -3.13 -16.37
CA ILE A 42 -13.21 -2.57 -16.80
C ILE A 42 -14.22 -2.63 -15.63
N SER A 43 -14.22 -3.72 -14.87
CA SER A 43 -15.05 -3.85 -13.67
C SER A 43 -14.68 -2.78 -12.63
N GLN A 44 -13.39 -2.60 -12.38
CA GLN A 44 -12.89 -1.55 -11.47
C GLN A 44 -13.29 -0.14 -11.94
N ALA A 45 -13.20 0.14 -13.24
CA ALA A 45 -13.67 1.40 -13.81
C ALA A 45 -15.19 1.59 -13.59
N ALA A 46 -15.96 0.52 -13.70
CA ALA A 46 -17.40 0.56 -13.44
C ALA A 46 -17.72 0.83 -11.96
N ASP A 47 -16.98 0.23 -11.03
CA ASP A 47 -17.15 0.46 -9.59
C ASP A 47 -16.88 1.93 -9.22
N ILE A 48 -15.81 2.52 -9.75
CA ILE A 48 -15.44 3.92 -9.53
C ILE A 48 -16.50 4.87 -10.10
N THR A 49 -16.88 4.68 -11.35
CA THR A 49 -17.76 5.61 -12.07
C THR A 49 -19.24 5.45 -11.68
N ALA A 50 -19.66 4.30 -11.17
CA ALA A 50 -21.04 4.08 -10.68
C ALA A 50 -21.42 5.07 -9.57
N PHE A 51 -20.46 5.42 -8.72
CA PHE A 51 -20.65 6.38 -7.64
C PHE A 51 -20.26 7.82 -8.02
N LYS A 52 -19.87 8.05 -9.29
CA LYS A 52 -19.36 9.34 -9.75
C LYS A 52 -18.24 9.88 -8.87
N ALA A 53 -17.35 8.98 -8.46
CA ALA A 53 -16.22 9.33 -7.61
C ALA A 53 -15.33 10.37 -8.34
N THR A 54 -15.08 11.49 -7.67
CA THR A 54 -14.19 12.54 -8.15
C THR A 54 -12.75 12.31 -7.72
N THR A 55 -12.56 11.65 -6.58
CA THR A 55 -11.26 11.37 -5.99
C THR A 55 -11.22 9.93 -5.49
N VAL A 56 -10.15 9.22 -5.82
CA VAL A 56 -9.95 7.82 -5.44
C VAL A 56 -8.60 7.68 -4.72
N PRO A 57 -8.59 7.38 -3.41
CA PRO A 57 -7.35 7.07 -2.69
C PRO A 57 -6.74 5.78 -3.23
N VAL A 58 -5.50 5.84 -3.70
CA VAL A 58 -4.82 4.70 -4.34
C VAL A 58 -3.32 4.69 -4.05
N GLY A 59 -2.70 3.51 -4.17
CA GLY A 59 -1.25 3.38 -4.30
C GLY A 59 -0.78 3.70 -5.72
N GLU A 60 0.51 3.92 -5.90
CA GLU A 60 1.12 4.24 -7.21
C GLU A 60 0.87 3.16 -8.28
N ASP A 61 0.81 1.90 -7.86
CA ASP A 61 0.53 0.76 -8.73
C ASP A 61 -0.86 0.81 -9.39
N GLN A 62 -1.78 1.60 -8.83
CA GLN A 62 -3.14 1.79 -9.31
C GLN A 62 -3.30 2.99 -10.26
N LEU A 63 -2.28 3.84 -10.42
CA LEU A 63 -2.36 4.98 -11.35
C LEU A 63 -2.75 4.59 -12.77
N PRO A 64 -2.22 3.48 -13.35
CA PRO A 64 -2.64 3.03 -14.67
C PRO A 64 -4.11 2.60 -14.75
N MET A 65 -4.71 2.18 -13.63
CA MET A 65 -6.13 1.83 -13.55
C MET A 65 -7.01 3.08 -13.49
N ILE A 66 -6.59 4.09 -12.75
CA ILE A 66 -7.30 5.38 -12.71
C ILE A 66 -7.27 6.05 -14.09
N GLU A 67 -6.13 6.01 -14.81
CA GLU A 67 -6.06 6.56 -16.17
C GLU A 67 -6.96 5.78 -17.16
N LEU A 68 -7.00 4.45 -17.06
CA LEU A 68 -7.94 3.66 -17.84
C LEU A 68 -9.40 4.04 -17.54
N THR A 69 -9.74 4.27 -16.27
CA THR A 69 -11.07 4.71 -15.86
C THR A 69 -11.43 6.06 -16.48
N ARG A 70 -10.48 7.01 -16.53
CA ARG A 70 -10.64 8.32 -17.19
C ARG A 70 -10.86 8.17 -18.70
N GLU A 71 -10.06 7.31 -19.35
CA GLU A 71 -10.24 7.00 -20.78
C GLU A 71 -11.65 6.44 -21.05
N VAL A 72 -12.13 5.52 -20.20
CA VAL A 72 -13.49 4.96 -20.32
C VAL A 72 -14.55 6.04 -20.14
N ALA A 73 -14.41 6.91 -19.13
CA ALA A 73 -15.37 7.99 -18.88
C ALA A 73 -15.45 8.96 -20.07
N ARG A 74 -14.29 9.37 -20.61
CA ARG A 74 -14.23 10.21 -21.81
C ARG A 74 -14.87 9.54 -23.01
N SER A 75 -14.52 8.29 -23.29
CA SER A 75 -15.06 7.54 -24.42
C SER A 75 -16.57 7.36 -24.32
N PHE A 76 -17.07 7.09 -23.11
CA PHE A 76 -18.51 6.98 -22.86
C PHE A 76 -19.24 8.32 -23.14
N ASN A 77 -18.76 9.41 -22.53
CA ASN A 77 -19.36 10.73 -22.69
C ASN A 77 -19.37 11.18 -24.17
N GLN A 78 -18.29 10.91 -24.90
CA GLN A 78 -18.20 11.21 -26.35
C GLN A 78 -19.16 10.34 -27.16
N THR A 79 -19.23 9.03 -26.90
CA THR A 79 -20.09 8.10 -27.66
C THR A 79 -21.56 8.47 -27.52
N TYR A 80 -21.98 8.89 -26.34
CA TYR A 80 -23.37 9.23 -26.04
C TYR A 80 -23.65 10.75 -26.15
N ASN A 81 -22.62 11.54 -26.53
CA ASN A 81 -22.67 12.99 -26.64
C ASN A 81 -23.32 13.68 -25.43
N LYS A 82 -22.93 13.22 -24.23
CA LYS A 82 -23.47 13.69 -22.96
C LYS A 82 -22.47 13.51 -21.82
N GLU A 83 -22.27 14.54 -21.02
CA GLU A 83 -21.48 14.49 -19.80
C GLU A 83 -22.25 13.73 -18.69
N VAL A 84 -22.06 12.40 -18.62
CA VAL A 84 -22.72 11.51 -17.65
C VAL A 84 -21.75 11.03 -16.59
N LEU A 85 -20.55 10.63 -17.01
CA LEU A 85 -19.50 10.09 -16.16
C LEU A 85 -18.48 11.16 -15.81
N VAL A 86 -17.98 11.10 -14.58
CA VAL A 86 -16.94 12.00 -14.07
C VAL A 86 -15.58 11.31 -14.22
N GLU A 87 -14.57 12.04 -14.64
CA GLU A 87 -13.19 11.58 -14.66
C GLU A 87 -12.64 11.64 -13.22
N PRO A 88 -12.22 10.52 -12.63
CA PRO A 88 -11.67 10.53 -11.29
C PRO A 88 -10.23 11.02 -11.25
N GLU A 89 -9.83 11.59 -10.12
CA GLU A 89 -8.44 11.91 -9.78
C GLU A 89 -7.89 10.89 -8.77
N ALA A 90 -6.63 10.48 -8.96
CA ALA A 90 -5.94 9.66 -8.00
C ALA A 90 -5.48 10.51 -6.80
N MET A 91 -5.76 10.06 -5.58
CA MET A 91 -5.18 10.62 -4.35
C MET A 91 -4.10 9.68 -3.84
N LEU A 92 -2.85 10.07 -3.98
CA LEU A 92 -1.70 9.34 -3.46
C LEU A 92 -1.44 9.72 -1.99
N PRO A 93 -0.84 8.82 -1.21
CA PRO A 93 -0.31 9.18 0.10
C PRO A 93 0.67 10.35 0.00
N PRO A 94 0.78 11.20 1.04
CA PRO A 94 1.74 12.30 1.09
C PRO A 94 3.18 11.83 0.81
N GLU A 95 3.99 12.71 0.21
CA GLU A 95 5.42 12.43 0.03
C GLU A 95 6.11 12.23 1.39
N GLY A 96 7.08 11.30 1.43
CA GLY A 96 7.82 10.97 2.65
C GLY A 96 7.16 9.91 3.56
N ILE A 97 5.90 9.59 3.35
CA ILE A 97 5.26 8.45 4.03
C ILE A 97 5.51 7.19 3.20
N SER A 98 5.89 6.09 3.86
CA SER A 98 6.06 4.81 3.16
C SER A 98 4.76 4.42 2.46
N ARG A 99 4.77 4.45 1.13
CA ARG A 99 3.61 4.13 0.28
C ARG A 99 3.23 2.64 0.32
N ARG A 100 4.08 1.84 0.95
CA ARG A 100 3.87 0.41 1.16
C ARG A 100 4.52 0.00 2.47
N LEU A 101 3.71 -0.49 3.41
CA LEU A 101 4.22 -1.08 4.63
C LEU A 101 4.93 -2.42 4.33
N PRO A 102 6.17 -2.60 4.77
CA PRO A 102 6.85 -3.89 4.67
C PRO A 102 6.25 -4.91 5.66
N GLY A 103 6.50 -6.19 5.43
CA GLY A 103 6.30 -7.21 6.45
C GLY A 103 7.20 -6.97 7.67
N ILE A 104 6.84 -7.56 8.81
CA ILE A 104 7.62 -7.43 10.05
C ILE A 104 9.04 -8.03 9.93
N ASP A 105 9.26 -8.89 8.95
CA ASP A 105 10.47 -9.67 8.67
C ASP A 105 11.50 -8.93 7.79
N GLY A 106 11.20 -7.73 7.27
CA GLY A 106 12.17 -6.90 6.55
C GLY A 106 11.56 -6.00 5.49
N MET A 107 12.36 -5.06 4.99
CA MET A 107 11.91 -4.07 3.98
C MET A 107 11.51 -4.70 2.65
N ASP A 108 12.18 -5.76 2.23
CA ASP A 108 11.90 -6.48 0.98
C ASP A 108 10.77 -7.51 1.14
N ALA A 109 10.39 -7.79 2.38
CA ALA A 109 9.35 -8.76 2.68
C ALA A 109 7.96 -8.21 2.35
N LYS A 110 7.28 -8.85 1.39
CA LYS A 110 5.89 -8.52 1.09
C LYS A 110 5.00 -8.98 2.22
N MET A 111 4.22 -8.07 2.81
CA MET A 111 3.19 -8.42 3.78
C MET A 111 2.20 -9.43 3.16
N SER A 112 2.00 -10.56 3.84
CA SER A 112 1.14 -11.65 3.37
C SER A 112 0.44 -12.35 4.53
N LYS A 113 -0.86 -12.61 4.36
CA LYS A 113 -1.64 -13.38 5.35
C LYS A 113 -1.09 -14.80 5.53
N SER A 114 -0.63 -15.44 4.44
CA SER A 114 -0.08 -16.80 4.48
C SER A 114 1.25 -16.90 5.24
N LEU A 115 2.02 -15.80 5.28
CA LEU A 115 3.28 -15.72 6.03
C LEU A 115 3.08 -15.18 7.45
N ASN A 116 1.88 -14.70 7.78
CA ASN A 116 1.57 -14.07 9.06
C ASN A 116 2.57 -12.97 9.48
N ASN A 117 3.15 -12.28 8.48
CA ASN A 117 4.19 -11.26 8.67
C ASN A 117 3.65 -9.83 8.63
N GLY A 118 2.38 -9.63 8.89
CA GLY A 118 1.73 -8.32 8.98
C GLY A 118 1.02 -8.13 10.31
N ILE A 119 0.83 -6.88 10.71
CA ILE A 119 -0.06 -6.49 11.81
C ILE A 119 -1.44 -6.26 11.20
N TYR A 120 -2.46 -6.91 11.75
CA TYR A 120 -3.83 -6.88 11.23
C TYR A 120 -4.76 -6.11 12.18
N LEU A 121 -5.79 -5.49 11.63
CA LEU A 121 -6.79 -4.77 12.43
C LEU A 121 -7.50 -5.63 13.49
N ALA A 122 -7.57 -6.94 13.27
CA ALA A 122 -8.17 -7.90 14.20
C ALA A 122 -7.18 -8.53 15.19
N ASP A 123 -5.90 -8.12 15.16
CA ASP A 123 -4.92 -8.61 16.12
C ASP A 123 -5.21 -8.02 17.52
N SER A 124 -5.17 -8.86 18.54
CA SER A 124 -5.24 -8.38 19.94
C SER A 124 -3.96 -7.62 20.31
N ALA A 125 -4.02 -6.78 21.34
CA ALA A 125 -2.87 -6.03 21.86
C ALA A 125 -1.65 -6.94 22.14
N ASP A 126 -1.87 -8.13 22.70
CA ASP A 126 -0.79 -9.09 22.97
C ASP A 126 -0.15 -9.60 21.66
N VAL A 127 -0.96 -9.85 20.61
CA VAL A 127 -0.46 -10.29 19.31
C VAL A 127 0.30 -9.14 18.61
N VAL A 128 -0.19 -7.91 18.67
CA VAL A 128 0.51 -6.72 18.16
C VAL A 128 1.86 -6.57 18.83
N LYS A 129 1.89 -6.64 20.18
CA LYS A 129 3.13 -6.57 20.96
C LYS A 129 4.12 -7.65 20.55
N GLN A 130 3.66 -8.90 20.43
CA GLN A 130 4.51 -10.02 20.01
C GLN A 130 5.09 -9.78 18.62
N LYS A 131 4.28 -9.35 17.65
CA LYS A 131 4.70 -9.06 16.28
C LYS A 131 5.69 -7.90 16.21
N VAL A 132 5.45 -6.81 16.94
CA VAL A 132 6.38 -5.68 17.01
C VAL A 132 7.72 -6.09 17.60
N MET A 133 7.73 -6.92 18.66
CA MET A 133 8.97 -7.42 19.24
C MET A 133 9.78 -8.32 18.27
N GLN A 134 9.10 -8.95 17.30
CA GLN A 134 9.74 -9.75 16.24
C GLN A 134 10.15 -8.92 15.01
N MET A 135 9.76 -7.63 14.92
CA MET A 135 10.12 -6.79 13.79
C MET A 135 11.62 -6.74 13.55
N TYR A 136 11.97 -6.80 12.25
CA TYR A 136 13.34 -6.64 11.79
C TYR A 136 13.86 -5.23 12.14
N THR A 137 15.06 -5.19 12.69
CA THR A 137 15.81 -3.97 13.01
C THR A 137 17.19 -4.01 12.32
N ASP A 138 18.14 -3.20 12.76
CA ASP A 138 19.51 -3.24 12.23
C ASP A 138 20.31 -4.43 12.81
N PRO A 139 20.74 -5.40 12.00
CA PRO A 139 21.54 -6.52 12.48
C PRO A 139 22.92 -6.11 13.02
N GLY A 140 23.40 -4.92 12.64
CA GLY A 140 24.67 -4.35 13.13
C GLY A 140 24.57 -3.69 14.49
N HIS A 141 23.35 -3.42 14.99
CA HIS A 141 23.10 -2.80 16.28
C HIS A 141 23.04 -3.87 17.40
N ILE A 142 24.22 -4.37 17.80
CA ILE A 142 24.34 -5.49 18.76
C ILE A 142 24.24 -5.01 20.21
N ARG A 143 24.83 -3.85 20.51
CA ARG A 143 24.81 -3.25 21.84
C ARG A 143 24.09 -1.92 21.80
N VAL A 144 23.50 -1.53 22.92
CA VAL A 144 22.77 -0.26 23.04
C VAL A 144 23.64 0.95 22.69
N GLU A 145 24.95 0.88 22.99
CA GLU A 145 25.91 1.94 22.74
C GLU A 145 26.33 2.05 21.28
N ASP A 146 26.10 0.99 20.48
CA ASP A 146 26.49 0.97 19.07
C ASP A 146 25.60 1.94 18.27
N PRO A 147 26.15 2.66 17.28
CA PRO A 147 25.35 3.39 16.32
C PRO A 147 24.47 2.45 15.48
N GLY A 148 23.19 2.75 15.39
CA GLY A 148 22.23 1.97 14.60
C GLY A 148 21.86 2.63 13.28
N LYS A 149 21.44 1.83 12.31
CA LYS A 149 20.92 2.29 11.01
C LYS A 149 19.42 2.40 11.05
N VAL A 150 18.91 3.59 10.72
CA VAL A 150 17.48 3.85 10.59
C VAL A 150 16.96 3.33 9.24
N ASP A 151 17.75 3.50 8.18
CA ASP A 151 17.41 3.03 6.85
C ASP A 151 17.33 1.50 6.83
N GLY A 152 16.22 0.97 6.36
CA GLY A 152 15.96 -0.47 6.36
C GLY A 152 15.39 -1.03 7.66
N ASN A 153 15.25 -0.22 8.71
CA ASN A 153 14.67 -0.62 9.98
C ASN A 153 13.14 -0.50 9.93
N VAL A 154 12.45 -1.63 9.96
CA VAL A 154 10.99 -1.72 9.83
C VAL A 154 10.26 -0.95 10.93
N VAL A 155 10.80 -0.91 12.15
CA VAL A 155 10.18 -0.22 13.28
C VAL A 155 10.04 1.27 13.00
N PHE A 156 11.09 1.92 12.47
CA PHE A 156 11.03 3.33 12.11
C PHE A 156 10.09 3.61 10.92
N VAL A 157 9.98 2.69 9.96
CA VAL A 157 9.01 2.83 8.86
C VAL A 157 7.57 2.88 9.40
N TYR A 158 7.25 2.02 10.36
CA TYR A 158 5.92 2.02 10.99
C TYR A 158 5.71 3.27 11.86
N LEU A 159 6.72 3.73 12.59
CA LEU A 159 6.65 4.99 13.34
C LEU A 159 6.41 6.20 12.43
N ASP A 160 7.05 6.26 11.26
CA ASP A 160 6.85 7.34 10.28
C ASP A 160 5.40 7.40 9.75
N VAL A 161 4.74 6.24 9.68
CA VAL A 161 3.36 6.16 9.17
C VAL A 161 2.33 6.44 10.26
N PHE A 162 2.53 5.90 11.46
CA PHE A 162 1.48 5.84 12.48
C PHE A 162 1.66 6.83 13.63
N ALA A 163 2.89 7.29 13.91
CA ALA A 163 3.12 8.20 15.03
C ALA A 163 2.63 9.61 14.72
N LYS A 164 1.80 10.16 15.60
CA LYS A 164 1.33 11.56 15.52
C LYS A 164 2.43 12.56 15.88
N ASP A 165 3.32 12.20 16.81
CA ASP A 165 4.46 13.01 17.25
C ASP A 165 5.68 12.74 16.36
N THR A 166 5.71 13.42 15.23
CA THR A 166 6.83 13.33 14.25
C THR A 166 8.14 13.89 14.82
N GLN A 167 8.09 14.83 15.77
CA GLN A 167 9.28 15.36 16.42
C GLN A 167 9.93 14.29 17.28
N LYS A 168 9.17 13.58 18.11
CA LYS A 168 9.65 12.46 18.94
C LYS A 168 10.27 11.35 18.07
N VAL A 169 9.63 11.04 16.94
CA VAL A 169 10.19 10.05 15.98
C VAL A 169 11.55 10.52 15.45
N SER A 170 11.67 11.79 15.07
CA SER A 170 12.93 12.38 14.60
C SER A 170 14.03 12.30 15.67
N GLU A 171 13.71 12.67 16.92
CA GLU A 171 14.63 12.58 18.06
C GLU A 171 15.10 11.13 18.33
N LEU A 172 14.18 10.17 18.26
CA LEU A 172 14.49 8.74 18.40
C LEU A 172 15.44 8.27 17.29
N LYS A 173 15.20 8.68 16.04
CA LYS A 173 16.08 8.35 14.89
C LYS A 173 17.48 8.89 15.08
N GLU A 174 17.62 10.16 15.49
CA GLU A 174 18.93 10.76 15.74
C GLU A 174 19.64 10.11 16.94
N HIS A 175 18.90 9.75 17.97
CA HIS A 175 19.45 9.03 19.14
C HIS A 175 19.91 7.64 18.71
N TYR A 176 19.13 6.90 17.92
CA TYR A 176 19.47 5.58 17.43
C TYR A 176 20.73 5.58 16.54
N LYS A 177 20.85 6.55 15.64
CA LYS A 177 22.03 6.74 14.80
C LYS A 177 23.31 7.06 15.59
N ARG A 178 23.18 7.77 16.70
CA ARG A 178 24.30 8.16 17.55
C ARG A 178 24.75 7.05 18.49
N GLY A 179 23.90 6.07 18.76
CA GLY A 179 24.06 5.07 19.82
C GLY A 179 23.49 5.52 21.15
N GLY A 180 23.25 4.57 22.03
CA GLY A 180 22.64 4.80 23.35
C GLY A 180 21.12 4.53 23.40
N LEU A 181 20.49 4.10 22.31
CA LEU A 181 19.07 3.74 22.24
C LEU A 181 18.91 2.31 21.70
N GLY A 182 18.49 1.39 22.53
CA GLY A 182 18.29 -0.01 22.13
C GLY A 182 17.00 -0.24 21.36
N ASP A 183 16.97 -1.27 20.50
CA ASP A 183 15.82 -1.68 19.70
C ASP A 183 14.54 -1.88 20.51
N VAL A 184 14.67 -2.46 21.71
CA VAL A 184 13.53 -2.73 22.59
C VAL A 184 12.80 -1.44 22.97
N ALA A 185 13.54 -0.36 23.23
CA ALA A 185 12.93 0.92 23.61
C ALA A 185 12.15 1.54 22.42
N VAL A 186 12.69 1.47 21.20
CA VAL A 186 12.02 1.93 20.00
C VAL A 186 10.78 1.09 19.69
N LYS A 187 10.87 -0.24 19.85
CA LYS A 187 9.74 -1.17 19.68
C LYS A 187 8.64 -0.91 20.71
N GLN A 188 9.02 -0.61 21.95
CA GLN A 188 8.04 -0.28 23.00
C GLN A 188 7.23 0.97 22.62
N TYR A 189 7.89 2.02 22.12
CA TYR A 189 7.20 3.21 21.65
C TYR A 189 6.29 2.91 20.46
N LEU A 190 6.71 2.05 19.52
CA LEU A 190 5.84 1.64 18.42
C LEU A 190 4.60 0.88 18.90
N ILE A 191 4.73 0.04 19.94
CA ILE A 191 3.59 -0.66 20.54
C ILE A 191 2.55 0.37 21.04
N GLU A 192 3.00 1.37 21.82
CA GLU A 192 2.12 2.42 22.35
C GLU A 192 1.40 3.16 21.20
N VAL A 193 2.12 3.52 20.13
CA VAL A 193 1.55 4.18 18.95
C VAL A 193 0.51 3.30 18.25
N LEU A 194 0.79 2.02 18.07
CA LEU A 194 -0.13 1.10 17.39
C LEU A 194 -1.34 0.77 18.26
N GLU A 195 -1.20 0.65 19.57
CA GLU A 195 -2.32 0.48 20.49
C GLU A 195 -3.27 1.68 20.40
N GLU A 196 -2.77 2.92 20.40
CA GLU A 196 -3.59 4.12 20.23
C GLU A 196 -4.37 4.15 18.90
N VAL A 197 -3.79 3.58 17.83
CA VAL A 197 -4.42 3.53 16.50
C VAL A 197 -5.45 2.39 16.39
N LEU A 198 -5.16 1.23 16.98
CA LEU A 198 -5.94 0.00 16.79
C LEU A 198 -7.04 -0.18 17.84
N GLU A 199 -6.88 0.34 19.07
CA GLU A 199 -7.88 0.20 20.13
C GLU A 199 -9.29 0.72 19.75
N PRO A 200 -9.44 1.82 18.97
CA PRO A 200 -10.76 2.31 18.55
C PRO A 200 -11.44 1.48 17.45
N ILE A 201 -10.75 0.52 16.82
CA ILE A 201 -11.22 -0.26 15.66
C ILE A 201 -11.80 -1.59 16.10
#